data_23fbdf91ffabb48952e296db9f07b7ab
#
_entry.id   23fbdf91ffabb48952e296db9f07b7ab
#
_cell.length_a   1.000
_cell.length_b   1.000
_cell.length_c   1.000
_cell.angle_alpha   90.00
_cell.angle_beta   90.00
_cell.angle_gamma   90.00
#
_symmetry.space_group_name_H-M   'P 1'
#
loop_
_entity.id
_entity.type
_entity.pdbx_description
1 polymer ?
#
loop_
_entity_poly.entity_id
_entity_poly.type
_entity_poly.pdbx_seq_one_letter_code
_entity_poly.pdbx_strand_id
1 'polypeptide(L)'
;TLERVLLPLFSSSRVTAATQVTAFTLMKESASSNTIPLPLDEFKPSKMDKTKLSTLYNHFRDSYDGHEGMRGRADLSVVTYDLLAPLIVAGEESADETAIRERSIELLFSKKDLKSMEHRTAFNRILGNEMLLNDLGRTLLNTALKITPSDAAKWYKEGTAKFNPDLPCR
;
A
#
# COMPACT_ATOMS: atom_id res chain seq x y z
N THR A 1 -10.81 -9.64 2.64
CA THR A 1 -11.59 -9.54 1.39
C THR A 1 -10.85 -8.75 0.32
N LEU A 2 -10.32 -7.59 0.68
CA LEU A 2 -9.42 -6.79 -0.19
C LEU A 2 -8.20 -7.61 -0.61
N GLU A 3 -7.65 -8.36 0.31
CA GLU A 3 -6.54 -9.30 0.11
C GLU A 3 -6.81 -10.28 -1.04
N ARG A 4 -7.99 -10.90 -1.05
CA ARG A 4 -8.35 -11.90 -2.07
C ARG A 4 -8.52 -11.33 -3.48
N VAL A 5 -8.59 -10.02 -3.62
CA VAL A 5 -8.72 -9.34 -4.92
C VAL A 5 -7.43 -8.66 -5.31
N LEU A 6 -6.79 -7.94 -4.40
CA LEU A 6 -5.59 -7.16 -4.72
C LEU A 6 -4.32 -8.01 -4.76
N LEU A 7 -4.13 -8.91 -3.81
CA LEU A 7 -2.88 -9.68 -3.74
C LEU A 7 -2.66 -10.60 -4.94
N PRO A 8 -3.69 -11.29 -5.48
CA PRO A 8 -3.52 -12.04 -6.72
C PRO A 8 -3.02 -11.20 -7.89
N LEU A 9 -3.38 -9.91 -7.99
CA LEU A 9 -2.84 -9.02 -9.02
C LEU A 9 -1.31 -8.92 -8.97
N PHE A 10 -0.72 -9.10 -7.81
CA PHE A 10 0.74 -9.08 -7.62
C PHE A 10 1.35 -10.49 -7.46
N SER A 11 0.57 -11.54 -7.76
CA SER A 11 0.98 -12.94 -7.51
C SER A 11 1.45 -13.16 -6.07
N SER A 12 0.86 -12.46 -5.12
CA SER A 12 1.16 -12.51 -3.71
C SER A 12 -0.03 -13.06 -2.92
N SER A 13 0.27 -13.81 -1.87
CA SER A 13 -0.74 -14.29 -0.91
C SER A 13 -0.41 -13.87 0.52
N ARG A 14 0.69 -13.14 0.70
CA ARG A 14 1.19 -12.78 2.03
C ARG A 14 0.59 -11.47 2.50
N VAL A 15 -0.09 -11.54 3.64
CA VAL A 15 -0.61 -10.38 4.37
C VAL A 15 0.01 -10.37 5.76
N THR A 16 0.32 -9.21 6.26
CA THR A 16 0.84 -9.04 7.61
C THR A 16 -0.16 -8.23 8.43
N ALA A 17 -0.55 -8.76 9.60
CA ALA A 17 -1.42 -8.01 10.51
C ALA A 17 -0.64 -6.80 11.08
N ALA A 18 -1.19 -5.60 10.95
CA ALA A 18 -0.59 -4.36 11.45
C ALA A 18 -0.29 -4.43 12.96
N THR A 19 -1.10 -5.19 13.70
CA THR A 19 -0.94 -5.40 15.14
C THR A 19 0.24 -6.31 15.51
N GLN A 20 0.77 -7.11 14.57
CA GLN A 20 1.81 -8.12 14.83
C GLN A 20 3.18 -7.75 14.24
N VAL A 21 3.23 -6.71 13.43
CA VAL A 21 4.44 -6.31 12.73
C VAL A 21 5.45 -5.65 13.70
N THR A 22 6.74 -5.86 13.45
CA THR A 22 7.84 -5.18 14.14
C THR A 22 8.49 -4.15 13.22
N ALA A 23 9.17 -3.15 13.77
CA ALA A 23 9.92 -2.16 12.99
C ALA A 23 10.88 -2.82 11.98
N PHE A 24 11.56 -3.90 12.42
CA PHE A 24 12.49 -4.62 11.54
C PHE A 24 11.79 -5.36 10.41
N THR A 25 10.66 -6.01 10.70
CA THR A 25 9.87 -6.69 9.66
C THR A 25 9.37 -5.69 8.62
N LEU A 26 8.86 -4.53 9.06
CA LEU A 26 8.44 -3.44 8.16
C LEU A 26 9.58 -3.00 7.24
N MET A 27 10.75 -2.67 7.80
CA MET A 27 11.91 -2.25 7.01
C MET A 27 12.30 -3.31 5.98
N LYS A 28 12.42 -4.58 6.41
CA LYS A 28 12.84 -5.68 5.56
C LYS A 28 11.84 -5.95 4.43
N GLU A 29 10.56 -5.97 4.73
CA GLU A 29 9.51 -6.21 3.73
C GLU A 29 9.38 -5.02 2.77
N SER A 30 9.45 -3.78 3.26
CA SER A 30 9.41 -2.58 2.41
C SER A 30 10.62 -2.46 1.50
N ALA A 31 11.78 -3.01 1.89
CA ALA A 31 12.97 -3.04 1.05
C ALA A 31 13.02 -4.25 0.09
N SER A 32 12.08 -5.17 0.19
CA SER A 32 12.08 -6.39 -0.64
C SER A 32 11.61 -6.17 -2.07
N SER A 33 10.89 -5.08 -2.32
CA SER A 33 10.36 -4.74 -3.64
C SER A 33 10.16 -3.23 -3.75
N ASN A 34 10.24 -2.71 -4.97
CA ASN A 34 9.82 -1.36 -5.33
C ASN A 34 8.52 -1.32 -6.13
N THR A 35 7.92 -2.46 -6.41
CA THR A 35 6.76 -2.61 -7.30
C THR A 35 5.61 -3.33 -6.61
N ILE A 36 5.93 -4.38 -5.84
CA ILE A 36 4.93 -5.18 -5.14
C ILE A 36 4.59 -4.47 -3.82
N PRO A 37 3.33 -4.09 -3.60
CA PRO A 37 2.94 -3.41 -2.38
C PRO A 37 3.08 -4.31 -1.15
N LEU A 38 3.40 -3.70 -0.02
CA LEU A 38 3.34 -4.34 1.29
C LEU A 38 1.93 -4.16 1.87
N PRO A 39 1.13 -5.23 1.92
CA PRO A 39 -0.20 -5.17 2.51
C PRO A 39 -0.14 -5.34 4.03
N LEU A 40 -0.74 -4.41 4.74
CA LEU A 40 -0.96 -4.44 6.18
C LEU A 40 -2.46 -4.48 6.43
N ASP A 41 -2.93 -5.49 7.15
CA ASP A 41 -4.35 -5.65 7.51
C ASP A 41 -4.58 -5.44 9.01
N GLU A 42 -5.84 -5.43 9.40
CA GLU A 42 -6.29 -5.23 10.79
C GLU A 42 -5.81 -3.90 11.40
N PHE A 43 -5.67 -2.86 10.57
CA PHE A 43 -5.29 -1.54 11.07
C PHE A 43 -6.47 -0.93 11.82
N LYS A 44 -6.27 -0.70 13.12
CA LYS A 44 -7.25 -0.11 14.01
C LYS A 44 -6.54 0.68 15.11
N PRO A 45 -6.19 1.95 14.84
CA PRO A 45 -5.43 2.80 15.76
C PRO A 45 -5.97 2.80 17.19
N SER A 46 -7.30 2.88 17.38
CA SER A 46 -7.93 2.92 18.71
C SER A 46 -7.67 1.66 19.55
N LYS A 47 -7.26 0.54 18.94
CA LYS A 47 -7.02 -0.75 19.62
C LYS A 47 -5.53 -1.14 19.67
N MET A 48 -4.68 -0.34 19.03
CA MET A 48 -3.24 -0.60 19.00
C MET A 48 -2.53 -0.02 20.22
N ASP A 49 -1.49 -0.70 20.65
CA ASP A 49 -0.54 -0.14 21.61
C ASP A 49 0.15 1.11 21.03
N LYS A 50 0.34 2.14 21.85
CA LYS A 50 0.89 3.43 21.42
C LYS A 50 2.29 3.31 20.80
N THR A 51 3.12 2.40 21.31
CA THR A 51 4.48 2.19 20.80
C THR A 51 4.43 1.59 19.39
N LYS A 52 3.57 0.59 19.20
CA LYS A 52 3.37 -0.03 17.88
C LYS A 52 2.76 0.95 16.88
N LEU A 53 1.77 1.72 17.30
CA LEU A 53 1.16 2.73 16.44
C LEU A 53 2.17 3.79 16.01
N SER A 54 2.97 4.29 16.94
CA SER A 54 4.07 5.22 16.63
C SER A 54 5.10 4.61 15.68
N THR A 55 5.45 3.34 15.86
CA THR A 55 6.34 2.61 14.93
C THR A 55 5.78 2.55 13.52
N LEU A 56 4.48 2.23 13.37
CA LEU A 56 3.81 2.21 12.07
C LEU A 56 3.77 3.60 11.43
N TYR A 57 3.40 4.63 12.18
CA TYR A 57 3.31 5.99 11.66
C TYR A 57 4.66 6.54 11.24
N ASN A 58 5.72 6.27 11.99
CA ASN A 58 7.07 6.62 11.59
C ASN A 58 7.44 5.92 10.28
N HIS A 59 7.17 4.62 10.18
CA HIS A 59 7.43 3.88 8.96
C HIS A 59 6.64 4.41 7.76
N PHE A 60 5.37 4.80 7.93
CA PHE A 60 4.57 5.39 6.86
C PHE A 60 5.15 6.72 6.36
N ARG A 61 5.64 7.56 7.27
CA ARG A 61 6.32 8.81 6.91
C ARG A 61 7.63 8.54 6.18
N ASP A 62 8.49 7.68 6.75
CA ASP A 62 9.79 7.34 6.18
C ASP A 62 9.64 6.75 4.76
N SER A 63 8.67 5.86 4.57
CA SER A 63 8.33 5.28 3.27
C SER A 63 7.85 6.32 2.26
N TYR A 64 7.02 7.27 2.68
CA TYR A 64 6.54 8.35 1.82
C TYR A 64 7.64 9.35 1.47
N ASP A 65 8.46 9.73 2.45
CA ASP A 65 9.53 10.72 2.30
C ASP A 65 10.78 10.12 1.61
N GLY A 66 10.79 8.79 1.36
CA GLY A 66 11.90 8.09 0.71
C GLY A 66 13.12 7.96 1.62
N HIS A 67 12.92 7.93 2.93
CA HIS A 67 13.99 7.73 3.88
C HIS A 67 14.47 6.29 3.92
N GLU A 68 15.76 6.10 4.21
CA GLU A 68 16.33 4.77 4.41
C GLU A 68 16.08 4.30 5.86
N GLY A 69 15.66 3.03 5.99
CA GLY A 69 15.71 2.36 7.28
C GLY A 69 17.11 1.88 7.61
N MET A 70 17.55 2.02 8.86
CA MET A 70 18.88 1.61 9.28
C MET A 70 18.83 0.62 10.43
N ARG A 71 19.74 -0.36 10.41
CA ARG A 71 19.91 -1.32 11.49
C ARG A 71 21.39 -1.59 11.77
N GLY A 72 21.78 -1.43 13.04
CA GLY A 72 23.10 -1.86 13.53
C GLY A 72 23.22 -3.39 13.58
N ARG A 73 24.42 -3.89 13.32
CA ARG A 73 24.82 -5.28 13.54
C ARG A 73 25.71 -5.42 14.78
N ALA A 74 25.90 -6.66 15.21
CA ALA A 74 26.76 -6.96 16.36
C ALA A 74 28.24 -6.59 16.16
N ASP A 75 28.69 -6.49 14.91
CA ASP A 75 30.03 -6.06 14.48
C ASP A 75 30.16 -4.54 14.35
N LEU A 76 29.20 -3.77 14.85
CA LEU A 76 29.09 -2.31 14.76
C LEU A 76 28.89 -1.77 13.33
N SER A 77 28.71 -2.61 12.35
CA SER A 77 28.30 -2.17 11.00
C SER A 77 26.82 -1.78 10.96
N VAL A 78 26.46 -0.95 9.98
CA VAL A 78 25.06 -0.55 9.74
C VAL A 78 24.60 -1.10 8.41
N VAL A 79 23.40 -1.66 8.38
CA VAL A 79 22.72 -2.04 7.15
C VAL A 79 21.62 -1.04 6.89
N THR A 80 21.60 -0.48 5.69
CA THR A 80 20.53 0.38 5.19
C THR A 80 19.51 -0.42 4.40
N TYR A 81 18.27 0.03 4.45
CA TYR A 81 17.11 -0.55 3.76
C TYR A 81 16.36 0.58 3.05
N ASP A 82 16.34 0.55 1.73
CA ASP A 82 15.53 1.49 0.94
C ASP A 82 14.05 1.11 1.07
N LEU A 83 13.24 1.99 1.63
CA LEU A 83 11.81 1.73 1.89
C LEU A 83 10.98 2.04 0.64
N LEU A 84 11.10 1.22 -0.40
CA LEU A 84 10.55 1.49 -1.73
C LEU A 84 9.19 0.85 -2.01
N ALA A 85 8.78 -0.18 -1.24
CA ALA A 85 7.50 -0.84 -1.47
C ALA A 85 6.32 0.09 -1.20
N PRO A 86 5.37 0.24 -2.14
CA PRO A 86 4.11 0.92 -1.85
C PRO A 86 3.40 0.23 -0.68
N LEU A 87 2.77 1.02 0.20
CA LEU A 87 2.01 0.47 1.33
C LEU A 87 0.53 0.42 1.01
N ILE A 88 -0.12 -0.70 1.31
CA ILE A 88 -1.58 -0.84 1.29
C ILE A 88 -2.00 -1.20 2.71
N VAL A 89 -2.76 -0.30 3.32
CA VAL A 89 -3.24 -0.48 4.70
C VAL A 89 -4.75 -0.69 4.67
N ALA A 90 -5.20 -1.81 5.19
CA ALA A 90 -6.62 -2.12 5.33
C ALA A 90 -7.01 -2.19 6.81
N GLY A 91 -8.18 -1.70 7.14
CA GLY A 91 -8.65 -1.70 8.53
C GLY A 91 -10.05 -1.15 8.71
N GLU A 92 -10.46 -1.07 9.95
CA GLU A 92 -11.79 -0.57 10.33
C GLU A 92 -11.81 0.94 10.60
N GLU A 93 -10.65 1.55 10.77
CA GLU A 93 -10.50 2.96 11.15
C GLU A 93 -9.46 3.65 10.27
N SER A 94 -9.65 4.95 10.06
CA SER A 94 -8.67 5.80 9.41
C SER A 94 -7.51 6.14 10.36
N ALA A 95 -6.39 6.58 9.80
CA ALA A 95 -5.31 7.12 10.62
C ALA A 95 -5.81 8.39 11.34
N ASP A 96 -5.49 8.51 12.63
CA ASP A 96 -5.86 9.66 13.46
C ASP A 96 -4.91 10.86 13.29
N GLU A 97 -3.69 10.63 12.79
CA GLU A 97 -2.75 11.69 12.50
C GLU A 97 -2.99 12.34 11.14
N THR A 98 -3.17 13.66 11.11
CA THR A 98 -3.34 14.45 9.88
C THR A 98 -2.18 14.28 8.92
N ALA A 99 -0.94 14.23 9.43
CA ALA A 99 0.27 14.06 8.63
C ALA A 99 0.30 12.73 7.84
N ILE A 100 -0.30 11.68 8.37
CA ILE A 100 -0.44 10.38 7.67
C ILE A 100 -1.54 10.47 6.62
N ARG A 101 -2.67 11.08 6.96
CA ARG A 101 -3.80 11.23 6.02
C ARG A 101 -3.43 12.07 4.81
N GLU A 102 -2.67 13.14 4.98
CA GLU A 102 -2.17 13.99 3.89
C GLU A 102 -1.22 13.23 2.93
N ARG A 103 -0.59 12.16 3.39
CA ARG A 103 0.32 11.30 2.62
C ARG A 103 -0.34 10.06 2.05
N SER A 104 -1.65 9.92 2.22
CA SER A 104 -2.39 8.70 1.90
C SER A 104 -3.55 8.98 0.96
N ILE A 105 -3.87 8.01 0.12
CA ILE A 105 -5.14 7.97 -0.61
C ILE A 105 -6.08 7.08 0.20
N GLU A 106 -7.10 7.68 0.79
CA GLU A 106 -8.06 6.96 1.61
C GLU A 106 -9.27 6.53 0.77
N LEU A 107 -9.58 5.24 0.80
CA LEU A 107 -10.74 4.66 0.15
C LEU A 107 -11.69 4.11 1.20
N LEU A 108 -12.86 4.73 1.32
CA LEU A 108 -13.88 4.32 2.29
C LEU A 108 -14.89 3.39 1.63
N PHE A 109 -15.03 2.19 2.20
CA PHE A 109 -16.00 1.20 1.76
C PHE A 109 -17.08 0.99 2.82
N SER A 110 -18.33 1.07 2.41
CA SER A 110 -19.48 0.83 3.27
C SER A 110 -20.15 -0.49 2.94
N LYS A 111 -20.62 -1.21 3.98
CA LYS A 111 -21.49 -2.39 3.76
C LYS A 111 -22.76 -2.04 2.96
N LYS A 112 -23.15 -0.77 2.94
CA LYS A 112 -24.29 -0.29 2.14
C LYS A 112 -24.04 -0.40 0.64
N ASP A 113 -22.78 -0.31 0.22
CA ASP A 113 -22.39 -0.35 -1.20
C ASP A 113 -22.48 -1.76 -1.79
N LEU A 114 -22.55 -2.80 -0.95
CA LEU A 114 -22.63 -4.21 -1.34
C LEU A 114 -24.05 -4.81 -1.23
N LYS A 115 -25.09 -4.00 -1.14
CA LYS A 115 -26.46 -4.46 -0.85
C LYS A 115 -27.16 -5.19 -1.99
N SER A 116 -26.82 -4.93 -3.25
CA SER A 116 -27.49 -5.58 -4.36
C SER A 116 -27.01 -7.02 -4.54
N MET A 117 -27.92 -7.90 -4.96
CA MET A 117 -27.58 -9.28 -5.31
C MET A 117 -26.57 -9.32 -6.46
N GLU A 118 -26.65 -8.36 -7.37
CA GLU A 118 -25.73 -8.22 -8.52
C GLU A 118 -24.30 -7.94 -8.05
N HIS A 119 -24.10 -7.03 -7.09
CA HIS A 119 -22.78 -6.76 -6.52
C HIS A 119 -22.19 -7.99 -5.84
N ARG A 120 -23.00 -8.75 -5.09
CA ARG A 120 -22.55 -10.00 -4.46
C ARG A 120 -22.16 -11.05 -5.48
N THR A 121 -22.95 -11.19 -6.53
CA THR A 121 -22.67 -12.13 -7.61
C THR A 121 -21.39 -11.75 -8.35
N ALA A 122 -21.23 -10.47 -8.71
CA ALA A 122 -20.01 -9.97 -9.34
C ALA A 122 -18.78 -10.19 -8.47
N PHE A 123 -18.88 -9.88 -7.18
CA PHE A 123 -17.80 -10.10 -6.22
C PHE A 123 -17.41 -11.59 -6.10
N ASN A 124 -18.40 -12.49 -6.00
CA ASN A 124 -18.14 -13.93 -5.93
C ASN A 124 -17.51 -14.46 -7.23
N ARG A 125 -17.87 -13.89 -8.38
CA ARG A 125 -17.23 -14.23 -9.68
C ARG A 125 -15.75 -13.81 -9.68
N ILE A 126 -15.43 -12.64 -9.13
CA ILE A 126 -14.04 -12.18 -8.99
C ILE A 126 -13.26 -13.12 -8.08
N LEU A 127 -13.82 -13.46 -6.91
CA LEU A 127 -13.17 -14.36 -5.94
C LEU A 127 -12.95 -15.78 -6.49
N GLY A 128 -13.80 -16.23 -7.40
CA GLY A 128 -13.66 -17.56 -8.04
C GLY A 128 -12.69 -17.58 -9.23
N ASN A 129 -12.09 -16.45 -9.59
CA ASN A 129 -11.23 -16.33 -10.77
C ASN A 129 -9.83 -15.77 -10.43
N GLU A 130 -9.20 -16.31 -9.41
CA GLU A 130 -7.88 -15.87 -8.95
C GLU A 130 -6.82 -15.93 -10.06
N MET A 131 -6.87 -16.95 -10.91
CA MET A 131 -5.97 -17.06 -12.08
C MET A 131 -6.12 -15.88 -13.04
N LEU A 132 -7.34 -15.43 -13.31
CA LEU A 132 -7.56 -14.26 -14.17
C LEU A 132 -7.03 -12.97 -13.53
N LEU A 133 -7.09 -12.84 -12.22
CA LEU A 133 -6.49 -11.71 -11.51
C LEU A 133 -4.96 -11.73 -11.64
N ASN A 134 -4.34 -12.91 -11.51
CA ASN A 134 -2.90 -13.06 -11.73
C ASN A 134 -2.48 -12.70 -13.17
N ASP A 135 -3.24 -13.14 -14.17
CA ASP A 135 -2.97 -12.84 -15.57
C ASP A 135 -3.16 -11.34 -15.87
N LEU A 136 -4.20 -10.73 -15.30
CA LEU A 136 -4.41 -9.29 -15.39
C LEU A 136 -3.23 -8.53 -14.75
N GLY A 137 -2.82 -8.91 -13.55
CA GLY A 137 -1.70 -8.29 -12.84
C GLY A 137 -0.39 -8.42 -13.65
N ARG A 138 -0.12 -9.58 -14.20
CA ARG A 138 1.04 -9.80 -15.10
C ARG A 138 0.97 -8.92 -16.34
N THR A 139 -0.20 -8.76 -16.93
CA THR A 139 -0.41 -7.90 -18.10
C THR A 139 -0.17 -6.43 -17.73
N LEU A 140 -0.69 -5.98 -16.60
CA LEU A 140 -0.47 -4.62 -16.09
C LEU A 140 1.01 -4.36 -15.82
N LEU A 141 1.71 -5.30 -15.17
CA LEU A 141 3.15 -5.18 -14.90
C LEU A 141 3.95 -5.12 -16.20
N ASN A 142 3.69 -6.02 -17.16
CA ASN A 142 4.36 -6.02 -18.46
C ASN A 142 4.09 -4.72 -19.24
N THR A 143 2.94 -4.11 -19.07
CA THR A 143 2.61 -2.82 -19.67
C THR A 143 3.37 -1.71 -18.98
N ALA A 144 3.40 -1.71 -17.63
CA ALA A 144 4.12 -0.73 -16.85
C ALA A 144 5.63 -0.72 -17.14
N LEU A 145 6.24 -1.90 -17.33
CA LEU A 145 7.65 -2.02 -17.67
C LEU A 145 8.02 -1.46 -19.06
N LYS A 146 7.02 -1.21 -19.92
CA LYS A 146 7.23 -0.58 -21.24
C LYS A 146 7.10 0.94 -21.18
N ILE A 147 6.63 1.50 -20.09
CA ILE A 147 6.47 2.94 -19.90
C ILE A 147 7.86 3.55 -19.77
N THR A 148 8.17 4.50 -20.64
CA THR A 148 9.43 5.24 -20.55
C THR A 148 9.32 6.38 -19.55
N PRO A 149 10.44 6.89 -18.99
CA PRO A 149 10.42 8.10 -18.16
C PRO A 149 9.76 9.31 -18.86
N SER A 150 9.89 9.39 -20.19
CA SER A 150 9.25 10.44 -21.00
C SER A 150 7.72 10.31 -21.00
N ASP A 151 7.20 9.06 -21.13
CA ASP A 151 5.75 8.81 -21.07
C ASP A 151 5.19 9.15 -19.69
N ALA A 152 5.89 8.75 -18.63
CA ALA A 152 5.51 9.05 -17.26
C ALA A 152 5.47 10.57 -17.00
N ALA A 153 6.50 11.31 -17.45
CA ALA A 153 6.55 12.77 -17.32
C ALA A 153 5.41 13.46 -18.10
N LYS A 154 5.10 12.96 -19.30
CA LYS A 154 3.97 13.46 -20.10
C LYS A 154 2.65 13.25 -19.36
N TRP A 155 2.38 12.04 -18.88
CA TRP A 155 1.15 11.72 -18.15
C TRP A 155 1.00 12.50 -16.85
N TYR A 156 2.11 12.69 -16.12
CA TYR A 156 2.12 13.54 -14.94
C TYR A 156 1.69 14.98 -15.29
N LYS A 157 2.28 15.56 -16.32
CA LYS A 157 1.94 16.91 -16.79
C LYS A 157 0.49 17.02 -17.25
N GLU A 158 0.00 16.05 -17.99
CA GLU A 158 -1.40 16.00 -18.44
C GLU A 158 -2.37 15.80 -17.27
N GLY A 159 -2.00 14.99 -16.30
CA GLY A 159 -2.78 14.76 -15.09
C GLY A 159 -2.87 16.00 -14.23
N THR A 160 -1.74 16.65 -13.92
CA THR A 160 -1.71 17.87 -13.11
C THR A 160 -2.48 19.03 -13.76
N ALA A 161 -2.48 19.12 -15.08
CA ALA A 161 -3.27 20.14 -15.80
C ALA A 161 -4.79 19.95 -15.68
N LYS A 162 -5.24 18.73 -15.34
CA LYS A 162 -6.67 18.40 -15.13
C LYS A 162 -7.12 18.52 -13.68
N PHE A 163 -6.17 18.54 -12.74
CA PHE A 163 -6.50 18.78 -11.34
C PHE A 163 -6.77 20.26 -11.09
N ASN A 164 -7.73 20.53 -10.20
CA ASN A 164 -8.06 21.88 -9.81
C ASN A 164 -6.81 22.61 -9.28
N PRO A 165 -6.41 23.75 -9.85
CA PRO A 165 -5.24 24.51 -9.41
C PRO A 165 -5.34 25.03 -7.96
N ASP A 166 -6.55 25.01 -7.38
CA ASP A 166 -6.80 25.46 -6.01
C ASP A 166 -6.52 24.36 -4.95
N LEU A 167 -6.19 23.13 -5.37
CA LEU A 167 -5.70 22.13 -4.43
C LEU A 167 -4.24 22.45 -4.06
N PRO A 168 -3.92 22.63 -2.78
CA PRO A 168 -2.56 22.90 -2.36
C PRO A 168 -1.69 21.68 -2.71
N CYS A 169 -0.88 21.82 -3.75
CA CYS A 169 0.22 20.91 -4.02
C CYS A 169 1.26 21.12 -2.91
N ARG A 170 1.36 20.19 -1.99
CA ARG A 170 2.49 20.07 -1.06
C ARG A 170 3.46 19.02 -1.60
#